data_cacd51c20bdfcf6630dfea1decf2028f
#
_entry.id   cacd51c20bdfcf6630dfea1decf2028f
#
_cell.length_a   1.000
_cell.length_b   1.000
_cell.length_c   1.000
_cell.angle_alpha   90.00
_cell.angle_beta   90.00
_cell.angle_gamma   90.00
#
_symmetry.space_group_name_H-M   'P 1'
#
loop_
_entity.id
_entity.type
_entity.pdbx_description
1 polymer ?
#
loop_
_entity_poly.entity_id
_entity_poly.type
_entity_poly.pdbx_seq_one_letter_code
_entity_poly.pdbx_strand_id
1 'polypeptide(L)' 'PKSEWRPHTELEQKLVKEGWKIRRMEKTDSCYEVYAKTPDGKRVEAFFDPKTLERVEE' A
#
# COMPACT_ATOMS: atom_id res chain seq x y z
N PRO A 1 17.21 1.49 3.59
CA PRO A 1 17.06 0.96 4.95
C PRO A 1 15.67 1.22 5.51
N LYS A 2 15.21 0.32 6.35
CA LYS A 2 13.86 0.40 6.90
C LYS A 2 13.64 1.63 7.77
N SER A 3 14.69 2.22 8.27
CA SER A 3 14.57 3.45 9.05
C SER A 3 14.09 4.64 8.22
N GLU A 4 14.16 4.53 6.89
CA GLU A 4 13.68 5.59 5.98
C GLU A 4 12.24 5.33 5.51
N TRP A 5 11.65 4.22 5.92
CA TRP A 5 10.30 3.87 5.48
C TRP A 5 9.28 4.74 6.17
N ARG A 6 8.30 5.17 5.40
CA ARG A 6 7.17 5.88 5.97
C ARG A 6 6.26 4.88 6.69
N PRO A 7 5.56 5.30 7.74
CA PRO A 7 4.67 4.39 8.45
C PRO A 7 3.59 3.84 7.51
N HIS A 8 3.21 2.59 7.73
CA HIS A 8 2.16 1.99 6.91
C HIS A 8 0.83 2.75 7.03
N THR A 9 0.63 3.45 8.15
CA THR A 9 -0.58 4.24 8.33
C THR A 9 -0.68 5.38 7.32
N GLU A 10 0.44 5.95 6.89
CA GLU A 10 0.41 6.97 5.85
C GLU A 10 -0.05 6.38 4.52
N LEU A 11 0.43 5.18 4.20
CA LEU A 11 0.00 4.50 2.97
C LEU A 11 -1.49 4.16 3.05
N GLU A 12 -1.93 3.67 4.19
CA GLU A 12 -3.33 3.37 4.42
C GLU A 12 -4.21 4.59 4.18
N GLN A 13 -3.83 5.72 4.76
CA GLN A 13 -4.59 6.96 4.62
C GLN A 13 -4.63 7.41 3.17
N LYS A 14 -3.52 7.29 2.47
CA LYS A 14 -3.45 7.65 1.06
C LYS A 14 -4.43 6.83 0.24
N LEU A 15 -4.44 5.53 0.44
CA LEU A 15 -5.29 4.63 -0.33
C LEU A 15 -6.76 4.79 0.02
N VAL A 16 -7.06 4.96 1.29
CA VAL A 16 -8.44 5.19 1.73
C VAL A 16 -8.96 6.49 1.12
N LYS A 17 -8.12 7.51 1.08
CA LYS A 17 -8.49 8.78 0.47
C LYS A 17 -8.80 8.62 -1.02
N GLU A 18 -8.14 7.67 -1.68
CA GLU A 18 -8.37 7.38 -3.08
C GLU A 18 -9.58 6.44 -3.30
N GLY A 19 -10.22 6.03 -2.22
CA GLY A 19 -11.41 5.20 -2.32
C GLY A 19 -11.16 3.70 -2.20
N TRP A 20 -9.94 3.31 -1.86
CA TRP A 20 -9.61 1.89 -1.68
C TRP A 20 -10.10 1.41 -0.33
N LYS A 21 -10.53 0.16 -0.29
CA LYS A 21 -10.88 -0.51 0.97
C LYS A 21 -9.81 -1.54 1.26
N ILE A 22 -8.97 -1.23 2.23
CA ILE A 22 -7.84 -2.09 2.55
C ILE A 22 -8.30 -3.27 3.38
N ARG A 23 -7.96 -4.47 2.90
CA ARG A 23 -8.29 -5.72 3.59
C ARG A 23 -7.12 -6.19 4.42
N ARG A 24 -5.91 -5.99 3.92
CA ARG A 24 -4.72 -6.45 4.59
C ARG A 24 -3.52 -5.67 4.06
N MET A 25 -2.59 -5.39 4.95
CA MET A 25 -1.36 -4.72 4.57
C MET A 25 -0.20 -5.40 5.27
N GLU A 26 0.82 -5.76 4.52
CA GLU A 26 1.98 -6.43 5.07
C GLU A 26 3.26 -5.72 4.66
N LYS A 27 4.26 -5.83 5.52
CA LYS A 27 5.58 -5.27 5.25
C LYS A 27 6.47 -6.41 4.79
N THR A 28 7.04 -6.28 3.60
CA THR A 28 8.00 -7.24 3.09
C THR A 28 9.41 -6.70 3.27
N ASP A 29 10.40 -7.40 2.71
CA ASP A 29 11.79 -6.96 2.84
C ASP A 29 12.06 -5.66 2.09
N SER A 30 11.30 -5.37 1.04
CA SER A 30 11.58 -4.24 0.17
C SER A 30 10.41 -3.31 -0.09
N CYS A 31 9.19 -3.67 0.33
CA CYS A 31 8.02 -2.84 0.04
C CYS A 31 6.86 -3.17 0.97
N TYR A 32 5.78 -2.40 0.82
CA TYR A 32 4.52 -2.72 1.47
C TYR A 32 3.64 -3.46 0.49
N GLU A 33 3.06 -4.56 0.94
CA GLU A 33 2.13 -5.34 0.15
C GLU A 33 0.72 -5.07 0.65
N VAL A 34 -0.16 -4.67 -0.26
CA VAL A 34 -1.52 -4.29 0.08
C VAL A 34 -2.53 -5.17 -0.63
N TYR A 35 -3.43 -5.75 0.14
CA TYR A 35 -4.57 -6.48 -0.38
C TYR A 35 -5.77 -5.59 -0.15
N ALA A 36 -6.41 -5.15 -1.22
CA ALA A 36 -7.46 -4.16 -1.10
C ALA A 36 -8.50 -4.32 -2.19
N LYS A 37 -9.59 -3.57 -2.03
CA LYS A 37 -10.62 -3.47 -3.05
C LYS A 37 -10.62 -2.04 -3.56
N THR A 38 -10.55 -1.89 -4.87
CA THR A 38 -10.55 -0.56 -5.49
C THR A 38 -11.95 0.04 -5.48
N PRO A 39 -12.08 1.34 -5.81
CA PRO A 39 -13.39 2.00 -5.82
C PRO A 39 -14.39 1.33 -6.76
N ASP A 40 -13.93 0.69 -7.82
CA ASP A 40 -14.83 0.00 -8.76
C ASP A 40 -15.16 -1.43 -8.31
N GLY A 41 -14.75 -1.81 -7.10
CA GLY A 41 -15.14 -3.08 -6.52
C GLY A 41 -14.24 -4.26 -6.86
N LYS A 42 -13.10 -4.02 -7.46
CA LYS A 42 -12.19 -5.10 -7.83
C LYS A 42 -11.17 -5.36 -6.74
N ARG A 43 -10.87 -6.62 -6.51
CA ARG A 43 -9.80 -6.99 -5.58
C ARG A 43 -8.47 -6.81 -6.25
N VAL A 44 -7.55 -6.19 -5.54
CA VAL A 44 -6.19 -5.99 -6.07
C VAL A 44 -5.17 -6.37 -5.02
N GLU A 45 -4.03 -6.79 -5.51
CA GLU A 45 -2.86 -7.05 -4.69
C GLU A 45 -1.76 -6.20 -5.29
N ALA A 46 -1.27 -5.24 -4.52
CA ALA A 46 -0.35 -4.25 -5.04
C ALA A 46 0.83 -4.08 -4.09
N PHE A 47 1.95 -3.68 -4.67
CA PHE A 47 3.15 -3.38 -3.90
C PHE A 47 3.42 -1.89 -3.97
N PHE A 48 3.86 -1.32 -2.87
CA PHE A 48 4.10 0.12 -2.78
C PHE A 48 5.49 0.38 -2.22
N ASP A 49 6.15 1.38 -2.78
CA ASP A 49 7.47 1.80 -2.31
C ASP A 49 7.31 2.39 -0.90
N PRO A 50 8.02 1.84 0.09
CA PRO A 50 7.84 2.31 1.46
C PRO A 50 8.38 3.70 1.73
N LYS A 51 9.21 4.22 0.84
CA LYS A 51 9.78 5.56 1.01
C LYS A 51 8.94 6.64 0.36
N THR A 52 8.38 6.34 -0.81
CA THR A 52 7.61 7.33 -1.58
C THR A 52 6.12 7.06 -1.54
N LEU A 53 5.72 5.85 -1.19
CA LEU A 53 4.33 5.38 -1.19
C LEU A 53 3.74 5.29 -2.58
N GLU A 54 4.58 5.22 -3.59
CA GLU A 54 4.14 5.05 -4.96
C GLU A 54 4.01 3.56 -5.28
N ARG A 55 3.07 3.24 -6.16
CA ARG A 55 2.87 1.86 -6.56
C ARG A 55 4.05 1.34 -7.35
N VAL A 56 4.52 0.16 -7.01
CA VAL A 56 5.64 -0.49 -7.66
C VAL A 56 5.11 -1.60 -8.56
N GLU A 57 5.53 -1.60 -9.81
CA GLU A 57 5.17 -2.67 -10.72
C GLU A 57 6.18 -3.80 -10.59
N GLU A 58 5.69 -5.02 -10.65
CA GLU A 58 6.57 -6.17 -10.64
C GLU A 58 6.95 -6.58 -12.03
#